data_b6a04562dc3abe998ccae14eb77cbaf2
#
_entry.id   b6a04562dc3abe998ccae14eb77cbaf2
#
_cell.length_a   1.000
_cell.length_b   1.000
_cell.length_c   1.000
_cell.angle_alpha   90.00
_cell.angle_beta   90.00
_cell.angle_gamma   90.00
#
_symmetry.space_group_name_H-M   'P 1'
#
loop_
_entity.id
_entity.type
_entity.pdbx_description
1 polymer ?
#
loop_
_entity_poly.entity_id
_entity_poly.type
_entity_poly.pdbx_seq_one_letter_code
_entity_poly.pdbx_strand_id
1 'polypeptide(L)'
;SPFFIECSGAEGPLRAEVRPLGAGHWLARAEMPQAHELRRLSLAGLLLGGLPLASAATCVTLPGICHLVVEAADLSAADYDELLARLMRETDADAYGVVPFERLGRDYFRIRPYVAVPSAKSRVFERACGSGSLALALAEGSERGRIAVEQPGGTLFVETGKRFFLEGEVLISCRGTVELAGVAR
;
A
#
# COMPACT_ATOMS: atom_id res chain seq x y z
N SER A 1 14.67 -7.03 -20.46
CA SER A 1 15.14 -8.16 -19.63
C SER A 1 14.87 -7.84 -18.18
N PRO A 2 14.55 -8.83 -17.33
CA PRO A 2 14.39 -8.62 -15.91
C PRO A 2 15.73 -8.24 -15.26
N PHE A 3 15.65 -7.48 -14.17
CA PHE A 3 16.77 -7.11 -13.30
C PHE A 3 16.36 -7.27 -11.84
N PHE A 4 17.30 -7.10 -10.92
CA PHE A 4 17.03 -7.21 -9.49
C PHE A 4 17.24 -5.86 -8.82
N ILE A 5 16.39 -5.56 -7.85
CA ILE A 5 16.45 -4.34 -7.05
C ILE A 5 16.54 -4.72 -5.57
N GLU A 6 17.31 -3.97 -4.81
CA GLU A 6 17.32 -4.05 -3.35
C GLU A 6 16.36 -3.01 -2.80
N CYS A 7 15.44 -3.46 -1.95
CA CYS A 7 14.46 -2.60 -1.30
C CYS A 7 14.59 -2.73 0.21
N SER A 8 14.47 -1.60 0.90
CA SER A 8 14.41 -1.57 2.37
C SER A 8 13.29 -2.48 2.88
N GLY A 9 13.61 -3.33 3.88
CA GLY A 9 12.69 -4.29 4.48
C GLY A 9 12.52 -5.60 3.73
N ALA A 10 13.03 -5.76 2.51
CA ALA A 10 13.03 -7.05 1.82
C ALA A 10 14.20 -7.93 2.29
N GLU A 11 13.97 -9.23 2.45
CA GLU A 11 15.00 -10.20 2.87
C GLU A 11 16.07 -10.46 1.80
N GLY A 12 15.87 -9.98 0.58
CA GLY A 12 16.81 -10.14 -0.54
C GLY A 12 16.37 -9.37 -1.78
N PRO A 13 17.15 -9.48 -2.88
CA PRO A 13 16.85 -8.77 -4.11
C PRO A 13 15.51 -9.21 -4.71
N LEU A 14 14.69 -8.24 -5.07
CA LEU A 14 13.39 -8.44 -5.71
C LEU A 14 13.52 -8.34 -7.23
N ARG A 15 12.83 -9.20 -7.96
CA ARG A 15 12.80 -9.18 -9.42
C ARG A 15 11.97 -8.00 -9.91
N ALA A 16 12.51 -7.26 -10.88
CA ALA A 16 11.79 -6.19 -11.55
C ALA A 16 11.99 -6.27 -13.07
N GLU A 17 11.04 -5.77 -13.80
CA GLU A 17 11.10 -5.61 -15.24
C GLU A 17 10.41 -4.32 -15.67
N VAL A 18 10.91 -3.70 -16.74
CA VAL A 18 10.34 -2.50 -17.32
C VAL A 18 10.19 -2.65 -18.81
N ARG A 19 9.12 -2.08 -19.35
CA ARG A 19 8.82 -2.04 -20.77
C ARG A 19 8.50 -0.60 -21.16
N PRO A 20 9.16 -0.04 -22.21
CA PRO A 20 8.86 1.31 -22.65
C PRO A 20 7.46 1.35 -23.29
N LEU A 21 6.71 2.41 -22.99
CA LEU A 21 5.43 2.76 -23.61
C LEU A 21 5.56 3.96 -24.54
N GLY A 22 6.60 4.78 -24.36
CA GLY A 22 6.90 5.97 -25.13
C GLY A 22 8.03 6.78 -24.51
N ALA A 23 8.25 7.99 -24.98
CA ALA A 23 9.30 8.87 -24.44
C ALA A 23 9.08 9.19 -22.95
N GLY A 24 9.96 8.66 -22.11
CA GLY A 24 9.89 8.85 -20.65
C GLY A 24 8.76 8.12 -19.94
N HIS A 25 8.00 7.28 -20.66
CA HIS A 25 6.86 6.54 -20.16
C HIS A 25 7.12 5.03 -20.22
N TRP A 26 6.87 4.34 -19.13
CA TRP A 26 7.24 2.94 -18.92
C TRP A 26 6.12 2.19 -18.21
N LEU A 27 5.97 0.91 -18.52
CA LEU A 27 5.27 -0.03 -17.66
C LEU A 27 6.31 -0.75 -16.81
N ALA A 28 6.20 -0.64 -15.51
CA ALA A 28 7.07 -1.32 -14.55
C ALA A 28 6.30 -2.43 -13.84
N ARG A 29 6.94 -3.58 -13.65
CA ARG A 29 6.45 -4.71 -12.87
C ARG A 29 7.54 -5.14 -11.91
N ALA A 30 7.24 -5.14 -10.62
CA ALA A 30 8.19 -5.48 -9.57
C ALA A 30 7.61 -6.54 -8.63
N GLU A 31 8.46 -7.46 -8.21
CA GLU A 31 8.15 -8.39 -7.14
C GLU A 31 8.00 -7.61 -5.82
N MET A 32 7.04 -8.03 -5.01
CA MET A 32 6.77 -7.43 -3.71
C MET A 32 7.19 -8.42 -2.60
N PRO A 33 7.60 -7.90 -1.43
CA PRO A 33 7.93 -8.77 -0.30
C PRO A 33 6.71 -9.57 0.16
N GLN A 34 6.97 -10.70 0.83
CA GLN A 34 5.92 -11.50 1.45
C GLN A 34 5.34 -10.78 2.67
N ALA A 35 4.06 -11.01 2.92
CA ALA A 35 3.44 -10.54 4.15
C ALA A 35 3.89 -11.41 5.33
N HIS A 36 4.15 -10.77 6.47
CA HIS A 36 4.49 -11.46 7.71
C HIS A 36 3.25 -11.97 8.44
N GLU A 37 2.17 -11.19 8.41
CA GLU A 37 0.94 -11.50 9.13
C GLU A 37 -0.29 -10.92 8.46
N LEU A 38 -1.39 -11.68 8.49
CA LEU A 38 -2.75 -11.20 8.23
C LEU A 38 -3.61 -11.48 9.44
N ARG A 39 -4.19 -10.43 10.02
CA ARG A 39 -4.99 -10.52 11.25
C ARG A 39 -6.27 -9.69 11.14
N ARG A 40 -7.39 -10.25 11.56
CA ARG A 40 -8.64 -9.49 11.72
C ARG A 40 -8.55 -8.57 12.94
N LEU A 41 -8.95 -7.32 12.76
CA LEU A 41 -9.06 -6.33 13.83
C LEU A 41 -10.53 -5.93 13.98
N SER A 42 -11.05 -6.06 15.21
CA SER A 42 -12.39 -5.56 15.53
C SER A 42 -12.38 -4.03 15.58
N LEU A 43 -13.28 -3.43 14.84
CA LEU A 43 -13.56 -1.99 14.89
C LEU A 43 -14.80 -1.66 15.72
N ALA A 44 -15.25 -2.61 16.56
CA ALA A 44 -16.40 -2.40 17.45
C ALA A 44 -16.19 -1.15 18.33
N GLY A 45 -17.21 -0.32 18.38
CA GLY A 45 -17.20 0.93 19.12
C GLY A 45 -16.66 2.14 18.36
N LEU A 46 -16.14 1.96 17.13
CA LEU A 46 -15.80 3.08 16.27
C LEU A 46 -17.03 3.57 15.49
N LEU A 47 -17.15 4.89 15.40
CA LEU A 47 -18.12 5.56 14.55
C LEU A 47 -17.35 6.22 13.41
N LEU A 48 -17.52 5.76 12.18
CA LEU A 48 -16.95 6.39 11.00
C LEU A 48 -18.07 7.12 10.25
N GLY A 49 -17.85 8.42 10.01
CA GLY A 49 -18.90 9.26 9.44
C GLY A 49 -20.16 9.34 10.32
N GLY A 50 -20.04 9.10 11.63
CA GLY A 50 -21.18 9.06 12.57
C GLY A 50 -21.96 7.75 12.56
N LEU A 51 -21.58 6.77 11.75
CA LEU A 51 -22.23 5.46 11.68
C LEU A 51 -21.35 4.36 12.32
N PRO A 52 -21.96 3.43 13.08
CA PRO A 52 -21.20 2.29 13.62
C PRO A 52 -20.66 1.43 12.49
N LEU A 53 -19.37 1.18 12.48
CA LEU A 53 -18.77 0.25 11.53
C LEU A 53 -19.08 -1.17 11.98
N ALA A 54 -19.90 -1.87 11.21
CA ALA A 54 -20.29 -3.25 11.49
C ALA A 54 -19.23 -4.27 11.07
N SER A 55 -18.20 -3.83 10.36
CA SER A 55 -17.21 -4.70 9.73
C SER A 55 -15.90 -4.77 10.52
N ALA A 56 -15.27 -5.95 10.46
CA ALA A 56 -13.91 -6.15 10.90
C ALA A 56 -12.97 -5.66 9.78
N ALA A 57 -11.92 -4.93 10.15
CA ALA A 57 -10.81 -4.62 9.25
C ALA A 57 -9.79 -5.76 9.23
N THR A 58 -8.95 -5.78 8.21
CA THR A 58 -7.80 -6.68 8.15
C THR A 58 -6.52 -5.89 8.34
N CYS A 59 -5.73 -6.24 9.35
CA CYS A 59 -4.35 -5.81 9.47
C CYS A 59 -3.48 -6.71 8.61
N VAL A 60 -2.66 -6.09 7.76
CA VAL A 60 -1.67 -6.78 6.93
C VAL A 60 -0.31 -6.20 7.24
N THR A 61 0.56 -7.02 7.84
CA THR A 61 1.93 -6.64 8.19
C THR A 61 2.87 -7.05 7.08
N LEU A 62 3.48 -6.06 6.47
CA LEU A 62 4.56 -6.18 5.49
C LEU A 62 5.87 -5.73 6.14
N PRO A 63 7.05 -6.05 5.57
CA PRO A 63 8.32 -5.54 6.06
C PRO A 63 8.30 -4.00 6.19
N GLY A 64 8.48 -3.50 7.42
CA GLY A 64 8.55 -2.08 7.75
C GLY A 64 7.21 -1.34 7.85
N ILE A 65 6.07 -1.95 7.49
CA ILE A 65 4.77 -1.26 7.54
C ILE A 65 3.61 -2.21 7.88
N CYS A 66 2.67 -1.73 8.69
CA CYS A 66 1.41 -2.41 8.93
C CYS A 66 0.25 -1.60 8.32
N HIS A 67 -0.58 -2.24 7.50
CA HIS A 67 -1.75 -1.64 6.88
C HIS A 67 -3.05 -2.14 7.52
N LEU A 68 -3.95 -1.21 7.82
CA LEU A 68 -5.35 -1.49 8.17
C LEU A 68 -6.21 -1.34 6.91
N VAL A 69 -6.69 -2.46 6.40
CA VAL A 69 -7.57 -2.51 5.23
C VAL A 69 -9.02 -2.58 5.71
N VAL A 70 -9.84 -1.65 5.28
CA VAL A 70 -11.24 -1.52 5.71
C VAL A 70 -12.15 -1.15 4.54
N GLU A 71 -13.27 -1.85 4.40
CA GLU A 71 -14.28 -1.48 3.39
C GLU A 71 -15.06 -0.25 3.90
N ALA A 72 -14.78 0.89 3.31
CA ALA A 72 -15.40 2.16 3.66
C ALA A 72 -15.22 3.15 2.50
N ALA A 73 -16.24 3.97 2.27
CA ALA A 73 -16.20 5.11 1.36
C ALA A 73 -16.30 6.43 2.15
N ASP A 74 -15.87 7.51 1.56
CA ASP A 74 -16.10 8.89 2.05
C ASP A 74 -15.70 9.17 3.51
N LEU A 75 -14.56 8.62 3.94
CA LEU A 75 -14.02 8.88 5.27
C LEU A 75 -13.54 10.33 5.39
N SER A 76 -13.87 10.97 6.51
CA SER A 76 -13.32 12.27 6.89
C SER A 76 -11.87 12.14 7.38
N ALA A 77 -11.14 13.25 7.45
CA ALA A 77 -9.79 13.24 8.01
C ALA A 77 -9.75 12.73 9.47
N ALA A 78 -10.78 13.02 10.26
CA ALA A 78 -10.91 12.55 11.62
C ALA A 78 -11.08 11.02 11.69
N ASP A 79 -11.84 10.43 10.76
CA ASP A 79 -12.01 8.98 10.67
C ASP A 79 -10.67 8.27 10.36
N TYR A 80 -9.87 8.86 9.47
CA TYR A 80 -8.53 8.33 9.17
C TYR A 80 -7.61 8.38 10.40
N ASP A 81 -7.62 9.48 11.13
CA ASP A 81 -6.80 9.63 12.34
C ASP A 81 -7.25 8.65 13.44
N GLU A 82 -8.54 8.37 13.59
CA GLU A 82 -9.05 7.39 14.56
C GLU A 82 -8.68 5.96 14.18
N LEU A 83 -8.84 5.58 12.91
CA LEU A 83 -8.40 4.27 12.40
C LEU A 83 -6.89 4.08 12.57
N LEU A 84 -6.11 5.12 12.26
CA LEU A 84 -4.66 5.10 12.44
C LEU A 84 -4.29 4.94 13.91
N ALA A 85 -4.91 5.68 14.81
CA ALA A 85 -4.69 5.57 16.25
C ALA A 85 -5.06 4.18 16.78
N ARG A 86 -6.11 3.57 16.25
CA ARG A 86 -6.50 2.19 16.57
C ARG A 86 -5.42 1.20 16.11
N LEU A 87 -4.96 1.32 14.86
CA LEU A 87 -3.91 0.47 14.31
C LEU A 87 -2.62 0.55 15.14
N MET A 88 -2.17 1.77 15.46
CA MET A 88 -0.96 2.00 16.27
C MET A 88 -1.03 1.47 17.70
N ARG A 89 -2.23 1.35 18.28
CA ARG A 89 -2.40 0.72 19.61
C ARG A 89 -2.33 -0.81 19.56
N GLU A 90 -2.70 -1.40 18.44
CA GLU A 90 -2.85 -2.85 18.30
C GLU A 90 -1.64 -3.54 17.65
N THR A 91 -0.73 -2.75 17.08
CA THR A 91 0.43 -3.27 16.32
C THR A 91 1.67 -2.44 16.61
N ASP A 92 2.84 -3.05 16.41
CA ASP A 92 4.13 -2.37 16.45
C ASP A 92 4.79 -2.48 15.07
N ALA A 93 5.05 -1.33 14.43
CA ALA A 93 5.66 -1.25 13.11
C ALA A 93 6.38 0.11 12.92
N ASP A 94 7.31 0.17 11.98
CA ASP A 94 8.04 1.42 11.66
C ASP A 94 7.13 2.45 10.96
N ALA A 95 6.14 1.96 10.20
CA ALA A 95 5.15 2.78 9.51
C ALA A 95 3.75 2.12 9.59
N TYR A 96 2.73 2.96 9.45
CA TYR A 96 1.34 2.55 9.54
C TYR A 96 0.54 3.13 8.37
N GLY A 97 -0.30 2.30 7.76
CA GLY A 97 -1.18 2.73 6.68
C GLY A 97 -2.65 2.43 6.97
N VAL A 98 -3.51 3.38 6.72
CA VAL A 98 -4.96 3.17 6.67
C VAL A 98 -5.36 3.13 5.20
N VAL A 99 -5.96 2.01 4.79
CA VAL A 99 -6.32 1.72 3.41
C VAL A 99 -7.83 1.44 3.34
N PRO A 100 -8.66 2.50 3.38
CA PRO A 100 -10.07 2.34 3.07
C PRO A 100 -10.23 1.97 1.61
N PHE A 101 -11.16 1.08 1.32
CA PHE A 101 -11.44 0.68 -0.05
C PHE A 101 -12.92 0.67 -0.37
N GLU A 102 -13.20 0.91 -1.63
CA GLU A 102 -14.50 0.76 -2.28
C GLU A 102 -14.39 -0.31 -3.36
N ARG A 103 -15.36 -1.21 -3.40
CA ARG A 103 -15.44 -2.25 -4.43
C ARG A 103 -16.17 -1.72 -5.66
N LEU A 104 -15.45 -1.53 -6.76
CA LEU A 104 -16.01 -1.05 -8.03
C LEU A 104 -16.43 -2.20 -8.96
N GLY A 105 -15.90 -3.40 -8.72
CA GLY A 105 -16.18 -4.59 -9.50
C GLY A 105 -15.60 -5.85 -8.84
N ARG A 106 -15.68 -6.98 -9.54
CA ARG A 106 -15.19 -8.24 -8.98
C ARG A 106 -13.72 -8.20 -8.60
N ASP A 107 -12.88 -7.67 -9.47
CA ASP A 107 -11.43 -7.60 -9.32
C ASP A 107 -10.92 -6.15 -9.51
N TYR A 108 -11.79 -5.17 -9.22
CA TYR A 108 -11.52 -3.75 -9.37
C TYR A 108 -11.96 -2.99 -8.12
N PHE A 109 -11.01 -2.27 -7.53
CA PHE A 109 -11.16 -1.57 -6.27
C PHE A 109 -10.62 -0.15 -6.38
N ARG A 110 -11.13 0.74 -5.53
CA ARG A 110 -10.58 2.08 -5.32
C ARG A 110 -10.10 2.20 -3.89
N ILE A 111 -8.91 2.82 -3.70
CA ILE A 111 -8.37 3.13 -2.39
C ILE A 111 -7.92 4.59 -2.30
N ARG A 112 -7.88 5.09 -1.07
CA ARG A 112 -7.29 6.38 -0.74
C ARG A 112 -6.35 6.21 0.45
N PRO A 113 -5.09 5.80 0.25
CA PRO A 113 -4.18 5.44 1.32
C PRO A 113 -3.76 6.65 2.15
N TYR A 114 -3.71 6.46 3.48
CA TYR A 114 -3.19 7.44 4.44
C TYR A 114 -2.09 6.77 5.25
N VAL A 115 -0.86 7.29 5.18
CA VAL A 115 0.32 6.67 5.76
C VAL A 115 0.96 7.59 6.79
N ALA A 116 1.33 7.01 7.92
CA ALA A 116 2.10 7.64 8.97
C ALA A 116 3.44 6.95 9.16
N VAL A 117 4.51 7.76 9.26
CA VAL A 117 5.86 7.31 9.60
C VAL A 117 6.27 8.06 10.87
N PRO A 118 6.14 7.45 12.06
CA PRO A 118 6.38 8.13 13.34
C PRO A 118 7.79 8.69 13.49
N SER A 119 8.81 7.95 13.05
CA SER A 119 10.21 8.38 13.09
C SER A 119 10.47 9.66 12.27
N ALA A 120 9.75 9.84 11.17
CA ALA A 120 9.80 11.02 10.32
C ALA A 120 8.79 12.11 10.73
N LYS A 121 7.95 11.86 11.74
CA LYS A 121 6.83 12.72 12.15
C LYS A 121 5.93 13.12 10.98
N SER A 122 5.76 12.22 10.01
CA SER A 122 4.98 12.48 8.79
C SER A 122 3.66 11.74 8.81
N ARG A 123 2.62 12.37 8.23
CA ARG A 123 1.32 11.78 7.91
C ARG A 123 0.87 12.33 6.57
N VAL A 124 0.61 11.47 5.60
CA VAL A 124 0.29 11.90 4.25
C VAL A 124 -0.78 11.04 3.60
N PHE A 125 -1.64 11.67 2.82
CA PHE A 125 -2.45 10.97 1.83
C PHE A 125 -1.57 10.68 0.61
N GLU A 126 -1.33 9.40 0.36
CA GLU A 126 -0.51 9.00 -0.79
C GLU A 126 -1.34 9.04 -2.07
N ARG A 127 -0.72 9.48 -3.15
CA ARG A 127 -1.34 9.44 -4.47
C ARG A 127 -1.35 8.04 -5.06
N ALA A 128 -0.33 7.22 -4.71
CA ALA A 128 -0.23 5.81 -5.05
C ALA A 128 0.58 5.09 -3.98
N CYS A 129 0.04 3.96 -3.49
CA CYS A 129 0.64 3.14 -2.45
C CYS A 129 0.73 1.69 -2.92
N GLY A 130 1.94 1.22 -3.22
CA GLY A 130 2.16 -0.15 -3.67
C GLY A 130 1.91 -1.17 -2.56
N SER A 131 2.42 -0.92 -1.35
CA SER A 131 2.22 -1.78 -0.18
C SER A 131 0.75 -1.83 0.26
N GLY A 132 0.05 -0.69 0.22
CA GLY A 132 -1.40 -0.63 0.49
C GLY A 132 -2.23 -1.39 -0.54
N SER A 133 -1.84 -1.34 -1.82
CA SER A 133 -2.48 -2.14 -2.88
C SER A 133 -2.29 -3.64 -2.66
N LEU A 134 -1.07 -4.06 -2.27
CA LEU A 134 -0.80 -5.45 -1.92
C LEU A 134 -1.60 -5.88 -0.68
N ALA A 135 -1.64 -5.03 0.35
CA ALA A 135 -2.41 -5.30 1.56
C ALA A 135 -3.90 -5.52 1.26
N LEU A 136 -4.49 -4.69 0.38
CA LEU A 136 -5.86 -4.89 -0.09
C LEU A 136 -6.02 -6.23 -0.81
N ALA A 137 -5.13 -6.57 -1.75
CA ALA A 137 -5.19 -7.83 -2.48
C ALA A 137 -5.16 -9.06 -1.56
N LEU A 138 -4.34 -9.00 -0.50
CA LEU A 138 -4.24 -10.06 0.50
C LEU A 138 -5.45 -10.12 1.42
N ALA A 139 -5.98 -8.97 1.85
CA ALA A 139 -7.17 -8.89 2.71
C ALA A 139 -8.42 -9.43 2.01
N GLU A 140 -8.54 -9.19 0.71
CA GLU A 140 -9.67 -9.62 -0.13
C GLU A 140 -9.59 -11.06 -0.64
N GLY A 141 -8.50 -11.74 -0.33
CA GLY A 141 -8.26 -13.14 -0.65
C GLY A 141 -7.39 -13.35 -1.89
N SER A 142 -6.32 -14.10 -1.69
CA SER A 142 -5.30 -14.40 -2.69
C SER A 142 -5.78 -15.26 -3.88
N GLU A 143 -7.01 -15.78 -3.85
CA GLU A 143 -7.55 -16.65 -4.90
C GLU A 143 -7.89 -15.90 -6.19
N ARG A 144 -7.89 -14.57 -6.16
CA ARG A 144 -8.28 -13.73 -7.30
C ARG A 144 -7.23 -13.64 -8.40
N GLY A 145 -5.98 -13.99 -8.10
CA GLY A 145 -4.86 -13.94 -9.04
C GLY A 145 -4.39 -12.53 -9.36
N ARG A 146 -5.23 -11.68 -9.95
CA ARG A 146 -4.88 -10.30 -10.30
C ARG A 146 -6.04 -9.36 -10.04
N ILE A 147 -5.77 -8.24 -9.35
CA ILE A 147 -6.74 -7.15 -9.14
C ILE A 147 -6.20 -5.84 -9.68
N ALA A 148 -7.12 -4.94 -10.03
CA ALA A 148 -6.83 -3.54 -10.35
C ALA A 148 -7.21 -2.65 -9.16
N VAL A 149 -6.30 -1.74 -8.79
CA VAL A 149 -6.46 -0.84 -7.65
C VAL A 149 -6.31 0.60 -8.12
N GLU A 150 -7.43 1.29 -8.24
CA GLU A 150 -7.50 2.71 -8.58
C GLU A 150 -7.10 3.55 -7.36
N GLN A 151 -6.27 4.57 -7.60
CA GLN A 151 -5.78 5.51 -6.60
C GLN A 151 -5.72 6.92 -7.21
N PRO A 152 -5.58 7.98 -6.41
CA PRO A 152 -5.49 9.35 -6.94
C PRO A 152 -4.36 9.59 -7.95
N GLY A 153 -3.31 8.76 -7.93
CA GLY A 153 -2.16 8.84 -8.85
C GLY A 153 -2.23 7.92 -10.06
N GLY A 154 -3.26 7.08 -10.16
CA GLY A 154 -3.44 6.12 -11.26
C GLY A 154 -3.82 4.74 -10.78
N THR A 155 -3.88 3.78 -11.68
CA THR A 155 -4.23 2.40 -11.37
C THR A 155 -2.99 1.53 -11.27
N LEU A 156 -2.88 0.78 -10.17
CA LEU A 156 -1.91 -0.28 -10.00
C LEU A 156 -2.58 -1.64 -10.15
N PHE A 157 -1.84 -2.60 -10.67
CA PHE A 157 -2.27 -3.99 -10.74
C PHE A 157 -1.46 -4.82 -9.75
N VAL A 158 -2.15 -5.61 -8.95
CA VAL A 158 -1.52 -6.53 -8.00
C VAL A 158 -1.83 -7.95 -8.42
N GLU A 159 -0.79 -8.75 -8.55
CA GLU A 159 -0.89 -10.18 -8.80
C GLU A 159 -0.44 -10.94 -7.55
N THR A 160 -1.30 -11.83 -7.08
CA THR A 160 -1.04 -12.68 -5.91
C THR A 160 -0.89 -14.13 -6.32
N GLY A 161 -0.09 -14.89 -5.55
CA GLY A 161 0.23 -16.29 -5.81
C GLY A 161 1.41 -16.74 -4.94
N LYS A 162 2.27 -17.59 -5.49
CA LYS A 162 3.53 -17.98 -4.80
C LYS A 162 4.46 -16.80 -4.58
N ARG A 163 4.40 -15.82 -5.46
CA ARG A 163 5.09 -14.52 -5.38
C ARG A 163 4.07 -13.44 -5.68
N PHE A 164 4.29 -12.27 -5.11
CA PHE A 164 3.45 -11.10 -5.32
C PHE A 164 4.13 -10.15 -6.30
N PHE A 165 3.37 -9.57 -7.20
CA PHE A 165 3.85 -8.57 -8.14
C PHE A 165 2.95 -7.35 -8.13
N LEU A 166 3.60 -6.18 -8.23
CA LEU A 166 2.96 -4.90 -8.47
C LEU A 166 3.31 -4.44 -9.88
N GLU A 167 2.32 -4.03 -10.65
CA GLU A 167 2.50 -3.48 -11.98
C GLU A 167 1.80 -2.14 -12.11
N GLY A 168 2.46 -1.18 -12.75
CA GLY A 168 1.89 0.14 -12.99
C GLY A 168 2.72 0.95 -13.98
N GLU A 169 2.09 2.02 -14.47
CA GLU A 169 2.75 2.96 -15.36
C GLU A 169 3.67 3.91 -14.54
N VAL A 170 4.84 4.19 -15.09
CA VAL A 170 5.85 5.06 -14.50
C VAL A 170 6.25 6.14 -15.50
N LEU A 171 6.19 7.38 -15.06
CA LEU A 171 6.63 8.53 -15.81
C LEU A 171 7.91 9.12 -15.19
N ILE A 172 8.97 9.28 -15.98
CA ILE A 172 10.16 10.00 -15.58
C ILE A 172 9.90 11.49 -15.76
N SER A 173 9.55 12.17 -14.68
CA SER A 173 9.19 13.59 -14.68
C SER A 173 10.39 14.54 -14.60
N CYS A 174 11.53 14.09 -14.04
CA CYS A 174 12.73 14.90 -13.94
C CYS A 174 14.00 14.05 -13.83
N ARG A 175 15.13 14.67 -14.13
CA ARG A 175 16.49 14.13 -13.91
C ARG A 175 17.35 15.24 -13.33
N GLY A 176 18.24 14.89 -12.39
CA GLY A 176 19.13 15.85 -11.78
C GLY A 176 20.28 15.16 -11.04
N THR A 177 21.16 15.97 -10.47
CA THR A 177 22.24 15.55 -9.58
C THR A 177 22.02 16.17 -8.21
N VAL A 178 22.41 15.45 -7.15
CA VAL A 178 22.40 15.94 -5.78
C VAL A 178 23.79 15.72 -5.18
N GLU A 179 24.33 16.73 -4.51
CA GLU A 179 25.55 16.60 -3.73
C GLU A 179 25.19 16.17 -2.31
N LEU A 180 25.71 15.02 -1.89
CA LEU A 180 25.53 14.49 -0.54
C LEU A 180 26.69 14.95 0.33
N ALA A 181 26.64 16.20 0.82
CA ALA A 181 27.65 16.70 1.78
C ALA A 181 27.35 16.08 3.17
N GLY A 182 28.35 15.41 3.76
CA GLY A 182 28.33 14.97 5.16
C GLY A 182 27.63 13.64 5.45
N VAL A 183 27.29 12.83 4.45
CA VAL A 183 26.87 11.44 4.69
C VAL A 183 28.11 10.57 4.86
N ALA A 184 28.51 10.32 6.11
CA ALA A 184 29.50 9.29 6.41
C ALA A 184 28.92 7.91 5.96
N ARG A 185 29.74 7.16 5.23
CA ARG A 185 29.43 5.76 4.83
C ARG A 185 29.59 4.83 6.02
#